data_617107e8d5e21d404c758cf301110fec
#
_entry.id   617107e8d5e21d404c758cf301110fec
#
_cell.length_a   1.000
_cell.length_b   1.000
_cell.length_c   1.000
_cell.angle_alpha   90.00
_cell.angle_beta   90.00
_cell.angle_gamma   90.00
#
_symmetry.space_group_name_H-M   'P 1'
#
loop_
_entity.id
_entity.type
_entity.pdbx_description
1 polymer ?
#
loop_
_entity_poly.entity_id
_entity_poly.type
_entity_poly.pdbx_seq_one_letter_code
_entity_poly.pdbx_strand_id
1 'polypeptide(L)'
;MDKHFEQNSELSRREFLKSTAAAGLALTAGVGGTSQSIAAAPAGDNPIRKENAKPGTRDWLLTKTDVTKNEPVELWRSPRIEGYCSATSVSAGDTIKIMVSTNPVSEFSLEIFRTGYYGGDGGRFMKRFDSLKGKTQSTPPVGKRRLRECTWEPSVELGIPKDWLSGVYLGKLTAKKGGVQSYVIFIVRDDRPCDLLFQCSDLTWLAYNSWPTNEYSLYHNDKNGYTGYKKRKKWSTDAADTGWVGFDRPYSQFCQDHLVKNPKSVGTGEFLLWEFPLSYWIEQQGYDVSYISNVDTHTDGPGLKRAKGFISVGHDEYWTREMYDNVSAARDAGVNLAFLSGNSVWGMVPLLPSAKGQFHRVMHRAGKFLGEELSKMLSKRKGWTSTFPAGPDGALLMGGAHRRN
;
A
#
# COMPACT_ATOMS: atom_id res chain seq x y z
N MET A 1 -39.09 -12.29 -36.42
CA MET A 1 -38.78 -10.89 -36.13
C MET A 1 -38.26 -10.84 -34.69
N ASP A 2 -37.02 -10.72 -34.32
CA ASP A 2 -35.80 -10.37 -35.03
C ASP A 2 -34.63 -11.16 -34.46
N LYS A 3 -33.93 -11.85 -35.32
CA LYS A 3 -32.56 -12.31 -35.08
C LYS A 3 -31.65 -11.24 -35.69
N HIS A 4 -30.99 -10.41 -34.87
CA HIS A 4 -29.81 -9.65 -35.24
C HIS A 4 -29.37 -8.81 -34.02
N PHE A 5 -28.49 -9.36 -33.17
CA PHE A 5 -27.50 -8.62 -32.38
C PHE A 5 -26.58 -9.61 -31.62
N GLU A 6 -25.89 -10.45 -32.39
CA GLU A 6 -24.71 -11.15 -31.90
C GLU A 6 -23.70 -11.23 -33.04
N GLN A 7 -22.88 -10.17 -33.18
CA GLN A 7 -21.58 -10.25 -33.84
C GLN A 7 -20.90 -8.89 -33.68
N ASN A 8 -19.87 -8.90 -32.85
CA ASN A 8 -18.66 -8.03 -32.75
C ASN A 8 -18.33 -7.89 -31.29
N SER A 9 -17.20 -8.43 -30.78
CA SER A 9 -15.85 -8.19 -31.15
C SER A 9 -14.92 -9.05 -30.29
N GLU A 10 -14.46 -10.15 -30.82
CA GLU A 10 -13.17 -10.70 -30.36
C GLU A 10 -12.09 -10.20 -31.33
N LEU A 11 -11.57 -9.00 -31.10
CA LEU A 11 -10.29 -8.60 -31.66
C LEU A 11 -9.22 -9.47 -31.00
N SER A 12 -8.59 -10.33 -31.79
CA SER A 12 -7.55 -11.21 -31.31
C SER A 12 -6.37 -10.37 -30.78
N ARG A 13 -5.68 -10.86 -29.75
CA ARG A 13 -4.44 -10.24 -29.21
C ARG A 13 -3.43 -9.87 -30.30
N ARG A 14 -3.45 -10.59 -31.42
CA ARG A 14 -2.57 -10.34 -32.58
C ARG A 14 -2.97 -9.10 -33.36
N GLU A 15 -4.25 -8.79 -33.45
CA GLU A 15 -4.75 -7.58 -34.13
C GLU A 15 -4.60 -6.32 -33.29
N PHE A 16 -4.75 -6.44 -31.96
CA PHE A 16 -4.44 -5.35 -31.03
C PHE A 16 -2.96 -4.96 -31.08
N LEU A 17 -2.05 -5.93 -31.13
CA LEU A 17 -0.60 -5.66 -31.24
C LEU A 17 -0.20 -5.12 -32.62
N LYS A 18 -0.92 -5.45 -33.68
CA LYS A 18 -0.68 -4.88 -35.03
C LYS A 18 -1.19 -3.44 -35.12
N SER A 19 -2.31 -3.10 -34.52
CA SER A 19 -2.84 -1.73 -34.51
C SER A 19 -2.00 -0.78 -33.67
N THR A 20 -1.41 -1.23 -32.54
CA THR A 20 -0.48 -0.43 -31.75
C THR A 20 0.87 -0.24 -32.42
N ALA A 21 1.37 -1.22 -33.21
CA ALA A 21 2.59 -1.06 -33.99
C ALA A 21 2.42 -0.12 -35.21
N ALA A 22 1.24 -0.12 -35.83
CA ALA A 22 0.93 0.79 -36.96
C ALA A 22 0.74 2.25 -36.52
N ALA A 23 0.19 2.47 -35.30
CA ALA A 23 0.05 3.81 -34.75
C ALA A 23 1.42 4.41 -34.31
N GLY A 24 2.39 3.57 -33.93
CA GLY A 24 3.75 4.00 -33.60
C GLY A 24 4.60 4.40 -34.81
N LEU A 25 4.32 3.88 -35.99
CA LEU A 25 5.05 4.16 -37.21
C LEU A 25 4.49 5.35 -38.01
N ALA A 26 3.25 5.76 -37.79
CA ALA A 26 2.64 6.91 -38.49
C ALA A 26 2.98 8.27 -37.83
N LEU A 27 3.57 8.30 -36.66
CA LEU A 27 3.97 9.51 -35.91
C LEU A 27 5.42 9.95 -36.19
N THR A 28 6.19 9.22 -37.03
CA THR A 28 7.58 9.54 -37.33
C THR A 28 7.82 10.21 -38.68
N ALA A 29 6.78 10.46 -39.50
CA ALA A 29 6.91 11.08 -40.80
C ALA A 29 6.14 12.40 -40.89
N GLY A 30 6.56 13.42 -40.14
CA GLY A 30 6.07 14.76 -40.40
C GLY A 30 5.89 15.66 -39.19
N VAL A 31 6.91 15.99 -38.51
CA VAL A 31 7.22 17.32 -37.93
C VAL A 31 8.71 17.31 -37.59
N GLY A 32 9.51 18.11 -38.28
CA GLY A 32 10.88 18.44 -37.90
C GLY A 32 10.90 19.31 -36.62
N GLY A 33 10.36 18.78 -35.55
CA GLY A 33 10.53 19.28 -34.20
C GLY A 33 11.66 18.48 -33.57
N THR A 34 12.77 19.13 -33.26
CA THR A 34 13.79 18.60 -32.36
C THR A 34 13.08 18.00 -31.16
N SER A 35 13.13 16.68 -31.05
CA SER A 35 12.85 16.01 -29.78
C SER A 35 13.85 16.60 -28.77
N GLN A 36 13.45 17.65 -28.09
CA GLN A 36 14.11 17.99 -26.84
C GLN A 36 13.89 16.76 -25.94
N SER A 37 14.87 15.87 -25.94
CA SER A 37 15.07 15.01 -24.80
C SER A 37 14.95 15.97 -23.60
N ILE A 38 13.96 15.74 -22.71
CA ILE A 38 13.93 16.43 -21.43
C ILE A 38 15.26 16.05 -20.82
N ALA A 39 16.24 16.91 -20.96
CA ALA A 39 17.57 16.73 -20.44
C ALA A 39 17.35 16.55 -18.94
N ALA A 40 17.69 15.37 -18.43
CA ALA A 40 17.74 15.13 -17.01
C ALA A 40 18.47 16.35 -16.41
N ALA A 41 17.84 16.99 -15.42
CA ALA A 41 18.44 18.12 -14.73
C ALA A 41 19.92 17.82 -14.44
N PRO A 42 20.83 18.78 -14.59
CA PRO A 42 22.24 18.53 -14.38
C PRO A 42 22.42 17.81 -13.07
N ALA A 43 23.40 16.90 -13.01
CA ALA A 43 23.71 16.03 -11.86
C ALA A 43 24.13 16.84 -10.62
N GLY A 44 23.30 17.81 -10.25
CA GLY A 44 23.30 18.44 -8.94
C GLY A 44 23.12 17.38 -7.87
N ASP A 45 23.29 17.74 -6.66
CA ASP A 45 23.39 16.93 -5.45
C ASP A 45 22.13 16.07 -5.16
N ASN A 46 21.65 15.28 -6.17
CA ASN A 46 20.46 14.43 -6.08
C ASN A 46 20.77 13.19 -5.24
N PRO A 47 20.19 13.09 -4.03
CA PRO A 47 20.50 12.00 -3.12
C PRO A 47 20.04 10.63 -3.63
N ILE A 48 18.96 10.58 -4.43
CA ILE A 48 18.42 9.33 -5.00
C ILE A 48 19.40 8.77 -6.05
N ARG A 49 19.98 9.61 -6.89
CA ARG A 49 21.00 9.16 -7.87
C ARG A 49 22.24 8.64 -7.17
N LYS A 50 22.71 9.34 -6.11
CA LYS A 50 23.86 8.87 -5.31
C LYS A 50 23.54 7.55 -4.63
N GLU A 51 22.33 7.39 -4.11
CA GLU A 51 21.90 6.16 -3.46
C GLU A 51 21.85 5.00 -4.47
N ASN A 52 21.24 5.20 -5.62
CA ASN A 52 21.11 4.16 -6.66
C ASN A 52 22.41 3.82 -7.39
N ALA A 53 23.47 4.63 -7.23
CA ALA A 53 24.82 4.30 -7.69
C ALA A 53 25.56 3.30 -6.77
N LYS A 54 25.04 3.05 -5.57
CA LYS A 54 25.59 2.04 -4.66
C LYS A 54 25.25 0.63 -5.14
N PRO A 55 26.07 -0.39 -4.80
CA PRO A 55 25.79 -1.77 -5.17
C PRO A 55 24.43 -2.24 -4.66
N GLY A 56 23.60 -2.78 -5.56
CA GLY A 56 22.35 -3.46 -5.25
C GLY A 56 22.56 -4.93 -4.95
N THR A 57 21.48 -5.61 -4.60
CA THR A 57 21.39 -7.07 -4.47
C THR A 57 19.96 -7.53 -4.69
N ARG A 58 19.80 -8.75 -5.16
CA ARG A 58 18.51 -9.46 -5.22
C ARG A 58 18.22 -10.31 -3.99
N ASP A 59 19.09 -10.31 -3.01
CA ASP A 59 18.93 -11.09 -1.78
C ASP A 59 17.69 -10.66 -0.96
N TRP A 60 17.11 -9.49 -1.23
CA TRP A 60 15.86 -9.08 -0.62
C TRP A 60 14.68 -9.96 -1.02
N LEU A 61 14.74 -10.67 -2.17
CA LEU A 61 13.66 -11.54 -2.63
C LEU A 61 13.46 -12.74 -1.71
N LEU A 62 12.19 -13.11 -1.45
CA LEU A 62 11.90 -14.36 -0.76
C LEU A 62 12.11 -15.54 -1.71
N THR A 63 12.85 -16.53 -1.24
CA THR A 63 13.14 -17.76 -1.98
C THR A 63 12.37 -18.96 -1.44
N LYS A 64 11.98 -18.94 -0.17
CA LYS A 64 11.23 -20.00 0.49
C LYS A 64 10.11 -19.47 1.36
N THR A 65 8.88 -19.63 0.92
CA THR A 65 7.68 -19.23 1.66
C THR A 65 6.86 -20.46 2.04
N ASP A 66 6.23 -20.43 3.20
CA ASP A 66 5.29 -21.46 3.65
C ASP A 66 3.94 -20.79 3.92
N VAL A 67 3.14 -20.75 2.88
CA VAL A 67 1.81 -20.17 2.95
C VAL A 67 0.79 -21.30 2.88
N THR A 68 0.05 -21.47 3.95
CA THR A 68 -0.89 -22.56 4.11
C THR A 68 -2.04 -22.43 3.13
N LYS A 69 -2.28 -23.48 2.34
CA LYS A 69 -3.39 -23.63 1.41
C LYS A 69 -4.52 -24.47 2.00
N ASN A 70 -4.82 -24.38 3.27
CA ASN A 70 -5.85 -25.24 3.88
C ASN A 70 -7.25 -24.73 3.55
N GLU A 71 -7.97 -25.46 2.69
CA GLU A 71 -9.41 -25.37 2.49
C GLU A 71 -10.14 -25.97 3.72
N PRO A 72 -11.29 -25.46 4.15
CA PRO A 72 -12.11 -24.40 3.55
C PRO A 72 -11.82 -22.99 4.05
N VAL A 73 -10.97 -22.84 5.06
CA VAL A 73 -10.53 -21.55 5.59
C VAL A 73 -9.15 -21.27 5.00
N GLU A 74 -9.12 -20.43 3.99
CA GLU A 74 -7.84 -19.99 3.46
C GLU A 74 -7.08 -19.23 4.54
N LEU A 75 -6.03 -19.86 5.09
CA LEU A 75 -5.14 -19.23 6.05
C LEU A 75 -4.18 -18.32 5.29
N TRP A 76 -4.29 -17.04 5.59
CA TRP A 76 -3.51 -15.98 4.94
C TRP A 76 -2.24 -15.64 5.72
N ARG A 77 -1.79 -16.54 6.55
CA ARG A 77 -0.61 -16.39 7.42
C ARG A 77 0.61 -17.07 6.84
N SER A 78 1.77 -16.56 7.23
CA SER A 78 3.04 -17.28 7.21
C SER A 78 3.37 -17.75 8.65
N PRO A 79 2.71 -18.79 9.17
CA PRO A 79 2.76 -19.12 10.60
C PRO A 79 4.14 -19.55 11.08
N ARG A 80 5.01 -19.98 10.16
CA ARG A 80 6.40 -20.38 10.47
C ARG A 80 7.24 -19.19 10.92
N ILE A 81 7.01 -18.02 10.30
CA ILE A 81 7.60 -16.75 10.69
C ILE A 81 6.77 -15.62 10.11
N GLU A 82 6.39 -14.68 10.95
CA GLU A 82 5.63 -13.50 10.57
C GLU A 82 5.92 -12.36 11.55
N GLY A 83 5.70 -11.12 11.14
CA GLY A 83 5.96 -9.97 12.00
C GLY A 83 5.26 -8.71 11.54
N TYR A 84 5.36 -7.66 12.37
CA TYR A 84 4.89 -6.32 12.06
C TYR A 84 5.76 -5.26 12.76
N CYS A 85 5.64 -4.02 12.30
CA CYS A 85 6.37 -2.89 12.85
C CYS A 85 5.50 -2.04 13.78
N SER A 86 6.10 -1.39 14.77
CA SER A 86 5.40 -0.49 15.71
C SER A 86 4.88 0.79 15.06
N ALA A 87 5.38 1.13 13.87
CA ALA A 87 4.95 2.28 13.08
C ALA A 87 4.99 1.93 11.59
N THR A 88 4.19 2.64 10.77
CA THR A 88 4.22 2.49 9.32
C THR A 88 5.35 3.30 8.70
N SER A 89 5.68 4.43 9.32
CA SER A 89 6.81 5.28 8.96
C SER A 89 7.59 5.74 10.18
N VAL A 90 8.85 6.10 9.98
CA VAL A 90 9.78 6.54 11.01
C VAL A 90 10.81 7.49 10.39
N SER A 91 11.30 8.47 11.15
CA SER A 91 12.37 9.35 10.68
C SER A 91 13.75 8.74 10.88
N ALA A 92 14.72 9.13 10.05
CA ALA A 92 16.13 8.82 10.32
C ALA A 92 16.56 9.41 11.68
N GLY A 93 17.20 8.59 12.50
CA GLY A 93 17.55 8.91 13.88
C GLY A 93 16.60 8.37 14.94
N ASP A 94 15.36 8.01 14.57
CA ASP A 94 14.38 7.39 15.47
C ASP A 94 14.58 5.88 15.61
N THR A 95 13.78 5.27 16.46
CA THR A 95 13.78 3.81 16.68
C THR A 95 12.44 3.21 16.30
N ILE A 96 12.45 2.13 15.52
CA ILE A 96 11.29 1.30 15.22
C ILE A 96 11.41 -0.06 15.89
N LYS A 97 10.30 -0.56 16.47
CA LYS A 97 10.23 -1.89 17.07
C LYS A 97 9.64 -2.87 16.06
N ILE A 98 10.25 -4.05 15.98
CA ILE A 98 9.82 -5.13 15.09
C ILE A 98 9.42 -6.32 15.96
N MET A 99 8.15 -6.68 15.89
CA MET A 99 7.54 -7.80 16.59
C MET A 99 7.51 -9.00 15.65
N VAL A 100 8.08 -10.13 16.10
CA VAL A 100 8.18 -11.36 15.29
C VAL A 100 7.64 -12.55 16.07
N SER A 101 6.91 -13.40 15.39
CA SER A 101 6.46 -14.71 15.88
C SER A 101 7.05 -15.81 15.02
N THR A 102 7.55 -16.88 15.66
CA THR A 102 7.96 -18.11 14.99
C THR A 102 7.17 -19.29 15.54
N ASN A 103 6.62 -20.14 14.66
CA ASN A 103 5.93 -21.36 15.07
C ASN A 103 6.30 -22.52 14.14
N PRO A 104 7.01 -23.54 14.65
CA PRO A 104 7.46 -23.72 16.04
C PRO A 104 8.56 -22.70 16.42
N VAL A 105 8.80 -22.55 17.72
CA VAL A 105 9.89 -21.74 18.25
C VAL A 105 11.19 -22.04 17.52
N SER A 106 11.86 -21.02 17.03
CA SER A 106 13.07 -21.11 16.23
C SER A 106 13.88 -19.83 16.34
N GLU A 107 15.19 -19.94 16.35
CA GLU A 107 16.02 -18.77 16.01
C GLU A 107 15.68 -18.28 14.62
N PHE A 108 15.92 -17.00 14.36
CA PHE A 108 15.72 -16.38 13.06
C PHE A 108 16.76 -15.29 12.79
N SER A 109 16.89 -14.91 11.54
CA SER A 109 17.60 -13.70 11.13
C SER A 109 16.64 -12.67 10.56
N LEU A 110 17.04 -11.40 10.68
CA LEU A 110 16.37 -10.25 10.07
C LEU A 110 17.39 -9.49 9.22
N GLU A 111 17.10 -9.36 7.94
CA GLU A 111 17.90 -8.58 7.00
C GLU A 111 17.08 -7.40 6.49
N ILE A 112 17.60 -6.19 6.65
CA ILE A 112 16.94 -4.97 6.20
C ILE A 112 17.47 -4.57 4.84
N PHE A 113 16.55 -4.28 3.92
CA PHE A 113 16.84 -3.80 2.57
C PHE A 113 16.07 -2.52 2.29
N ARG A 114 16.72 -1.52 1.68
CA ARG A 114 16.02 -0.40 1.06
C ARG A 114 15.65 -0.81 -0.36
N THR A 115 14.38 -0.65 -0.72
CA THR A 115 13.94 -0.86 -2.11
C THR A 115 14.28 0.36 -2.98
N GLY A 116 14.50 0.16 -4.27
CA GLY A 116 14.85 1.20 -5.23
C GLY A 116 15.24 0.59 -6.58
N TYR A 117 16.00 1.31 -7.39
CA TYR A 117 16.47 0.81 -8.70
C TYR A 117 17.75 -0.01 -8.60
N TYR A 118 18.83 0.56 -8.03
CA TYR A 118 20.14 -0.06 -7.80
C TYR A 118 20.66 -0.88 -9.01
N GLY A 119 20.71 -0.25 -10.17
CA GLY A 119 21.21 -0.89 -11.40
C GLY A 119 20.35 -2.06 -11.92
N GLY A 120 19.12 -2.20 -11.43
CA GLY A 120 18.20 -3.28 -11.83
C GLY A 120 18.01 -4.35 -10.76
N ASP A 121 18.73 -4.29 -9.64
CA ASP A 121 18.62 -5.29 -8.56
C ASP A 121 17.39 -5.08 -7.66
N GLY A 122 16.82 -3.88 -7.65
CA GLY A 122 15.57 -3.58 -6.96
C GLY A 122 15.70 -3.33 -5.46
N GLY A 123 16.84 -3.58 -4.87
CA GLY A 123 17.09 -3.37 -3.45
C GLY A 123 18.56 -3.31 -3.07
N ARG A 124 18.86 -2.70 -1.95
CA ARG A 124 20.19 -2.62 -1.35
C ARG A 124 20.16 -3.13 0.09
N PHE A 125 21.12 -3.97 0.42
CA PHE A 125 21.33 -4.45 1.78
C PHE A 125 21.73 -3.29 2.71
N MET A 126 21.07 -3.22 3.87
CA MET A 126 21.29 -2.15 4.83
C MET A 126 21.85 -2.64 6.16
N LYS A 127 21.25 -3.69 6.72
CA LYS A 127 21.62 -4.21 8.04
C LYS A 127 21.15 -5.65 8.22
N ARG A 128 21.85 -6.39 9.07
CA ARG A 128 21.49 -7.76 9.44
C ARG A 128 21.54 -7.94 10.96
N PHE A 129 20.62 -8.74 11.45
CA PHE A 129 20.61 -9.29 12.81
C PHE A 129 20.54 -10.80 12.70
N ASP A 130 21.51 -11.47 13.32
CA ASP A 130 21.60 -12.92 13.31
C ASP A 130 21.24 -13.52 14.66
N SER A 131 20.87 -14.80 14.63
CA SER A 131 20.63 -15.61 15.84
C SER A 131 19.66 -14.99 16.84
N LEU A 132 18.65 -14.26 16.32
CA LEU A 132 17.59 -13.71 17.14
C LEU A 132 16.76 -14.86 17.73
N LYS A 133 16.43 -14.76 19.02
CA LYS A 133 15.58 -15.74 19.69
C LYS A 133 14.12 -15.52 19.28
N GLY A 134 13.58 -16.45 18.50
CA GLY A 134 12.17 -16.44 18.18
C GLY A 134 11.33 -17.09 19.27
N LYS A 135 10.07 -16.68 19.35
CA LYS A 135 9.05 -17.29 20.19
C LYS A 135 7.72 -17.33 19.46
N THR A 136 6.87 -18.29 19.81
CA THR A 136 5.50 -18.28 19.32
C THR A 136 4.71 -17.23 20.10
N GLN A 137 4.25 -16.22 19.40
CA GLN A 137 3.42 -15.16 19.96
C GLN A 137 1.94 -15.48 19.74
N SER A 138 1.08 -15.09 20.68
CA SER A 138 -0.33 -15.43 20.65
C SER A 138 -1.08 -14.72 19.53
N THR A 139 -2.02 -15.42 18.89
CA THR A 139 -3.03 -14.79 18.07
C THR A 139 -4.01 -14.07 19.00
N PRO A 140 -4.22 -12.76 18.85
CA PRO A 140 -5.11 -12.02 19.75
C PRO A 140 -6.55 -12.52 19.63
N PRO A 141 -7.34 -12.45 20.71
CA PRO A 141 -8.77 -12.74 20.64
C PRO A 141 -9.47 -11.71 19.74
N VAL A 142 -10.67 -12.04 19.29
CA VAL A 142 -11.55 -11.10 18.60
C VAL A 142 -12.06 -10.08 19.61
N GLY A 143 -11.65 -8.82 19.43
CA GLY A 143 -12.13 -7.70 20.24
C GLY A 143 -13.50 -7.19 19.79
N LYS A 144 -13.96 -6.11 20.43
CA LYS A 144 -15.16 -5.40 20.00
C LYS A 144 -15.03 -4.97 18.54
N ARG A 145 -16.12 -5.02 17.78
CA ARG A 145 -16.18 -4.65 16.35
C ARG A 145 -15.19 -5.45 15.49
N ARG A 146 -14.89 -6.68 15.91
CA ARG A 146 -13.96 -7.62 15.26
C ARG A 146 -12.51 -7.13 15.18
N LEU A 147 -12.15 -6.07 15.86
CA LEU A 147 -10.78 -5.59 15.93
C LEU A 147 -9.86 -6.67 16.54
N ARG A 148 -8.74 -6.93 15.87
CA ARG A 148 -7.66 -7.76 16.39
C ARG A 148 -6.38 -6.94 16.43
N GLU A 149 -5.87 -6.75 17.61
CA GLU A 149 -4.61 -6.07 17.88
C GLU A 149 -3.66 -7.01 18.60
N CYS A 150 -2.51 -7.25 18.01
CA CYS A 150 -1.46 -8.03 18.65
C CYS A 150 -0.81 -7.22 19.78
N THR A 151 -0.54 -7.91 20.87
CA THR A 151 0.24 -7.36 21.98
C THR A 151 1.62 -8.00 22.07
N TRP A 152 2.18 -8.32 20.92
CA TRP A 152 3.46 -9.01 20.82
C TRP A 152 4.59 -8.17 21.39
N GLU A 153 5.54 -8.86 22.03
CA GLU A 153 6.74 -8.22 22.51
C GLU A 153 7.69 -7.95 21.35
N PRO A 154 8.42 -6.83 21.38
CA PRO A 154 9.46 -6.55 20.41
C PRO A 154 10.53 -7.65 20.41
N SER A 155 10.87 -8.13 19.22
CA SER A 155 12.00 -9.04 19.01
C SER A 155 13.28 -8.27 18.64
N VAL A 156 13.12 -7.10 18.02
CA VAL A 156 14.20 -6.20 17.63
C VAL A 156 13.77 -4.76 17.84
N GLU A 157 14.65 -3.95 18.37
CA GLU A 157 14.58 -2.49 18.33
C GLU A 157 15.65 -2.00 17.36
N LEU A 158 15.21 -1.42 16.24
CA LEU A 158 16.07 -0.93 15.18
C LEU A 158 16.15 0.60 15.27
N GLY A 159 17.28 1.12 15.75
CA GLY A 159 17.60 2.53 15.56
C GLY A 159 17.91 2.78 14.09
N ILE A 160 17.20 3.72 13.48
CA ILE A 160 17.37 4.09 12.07
C ILE A 160 18.60 5.01 11.99
N PRO A 161 19.68 4.62 11.30
CA PRO A 161 20.84 5.48 11.13
C PRO A 161 20.46 6.79 10.44
N LYS A 162 21.12 7.88 10.83
CA LYS A 162 20.84 9.24 10.30
C LYS A 162 21.15 9.37 8.81
N ASP A 163 21.99 8.50 8.28
CA ASP A 163 22.37 8.44 6.86
C ASP A 163 21.46 7.55 6.01
N TRP A 164 20.45 6.95 6.61
CA TRP A 164 19.46 6.20 5.83
C TRP A 164 18.54 7.17 5.09
N LEU A 165 18.56 7.04 3.77
CA LEU A 165 17.76 7.89 2.90
C LEU A 165 16.29 7.49 2.95
N SER A 166 15.40 8.45 2.76
CA SER A 166 13.97 8.18 2.57
C SER A 166 13.73 7.08 1.54
N GLY A 167 12.79 6.19 1.86
CA GLY A 167 12.48 5.04 1.01
C GLY A 167 11.58 4.05 1.71
N VAL A 168 11.17 3.03 0.98
CA VAL A 168 10.47 1.86 1.55
C VAL A 168 11.49 0.79 1.89
N TYR A 169 11.42 0.28 3.10
CA TYR A 169 12.34 -0.70 3.65
C TYR A 169 11.62 -2.01 3.94
N LEU A 170 12.21 -3.10 3.49
CA LEU A 170 11.76 -4.45 3.77
C LEU A 170 12.68 -5.13 4.76
N GLY A 171 12.13 -5.64 5.84
CA GLY A 171 12.81 -6.53 6.75
C GLY A 171 12.52 -7.98 6.35
N LYS A 172 13.48 -8.67 5.75
CA LYS A 172 13.38 -10.08 5.41
C LYS A 172 13.66 -10.93 6.64
N LEU A 173 12.64 -11.59 7.12
CA LEU A 173 12.69 -12.54 8.21
C LEU A 173 13.00 -13.94 7.65
N THR A 174 13.94 -14.65 8.26
CA THR A 174 14.27 -16.05 7.89
C THR A 174 14.32 -16.92 9.13
N ALA A 175 13.38 -17.86 9.29
CA ALA A 175 13.41 -18.82 10.36
C ALA A 175 14.56 -19.84 10.16
N LYS A 176 15.40 -20.04 11.16
CA LYS A 176 16.50 -21.04 11.09
C LYS A 176 15.95 -22.44 10.86
N LYS A 177 14.86 -22.79 11.55
CA LYS A 177 14.19 -24.06 11.35
C LYS A 177 13.37 -24.05 10.06
N GLY A 178 13.87 -24.75 9.07
CA GLY A 178 13.21 -24.90 7.77
C GLY A 178 13.48 -23.78 6.77
N GLY A 179 14.14 -22.68 7.13
CA GLY A 179 14.53 -21.61 6.21
C GLY A 179 13.34 -20.84 5.59
N VAL A 180 12.16 -20.89 6.22
CA VAL A 180 10.96 -20.18 5.72
C VAL A 180 11.10 -18.71 5.96
N GLN A 181 10.61 -17.92 5.02
CA GLN A 181 10.79 -16.46 4.95
C GLN A 181 9.47 -15.73 4.86
N SER A 182 9.46 -14.51 5.41
CA SER A 182 8.41 -13.50 5.21
C SER A 182 9.02 -12.11 5.36
N TYR A 183 8.20 -11.07 5.15
CA TYR A 183 8.63 -9.68 5.36
C TYR A 183 7.97 -9.02 6.56
N VAL A 184 8.62 -7.95 6.99
CA VAL A 184 8.00 -6.76 7.60
C VAL A 184 8.33 -5.56 6.72
N ILE A 185 7.51 -4.51 6.76
CA ILE A 185 7.64 -3.32 5.91
C ILE A 185 7.52 -2.06 6.77
N PHE A 186 8.33 -1.07 6.45
CA PHE A 186 8.24 0.27 7.01
C PHE A 186 8.83 1.31 6.05
N ILE A 187 8.46 2.56 6.25
CA ILE A 187 8.93 3.69 5.46
C ILE A 187 9.91 4.49 6.31
N VAL A 188 11.08 4.84 5.77
CA VAL A 188 11.91 5.88 6.33
C VAL A 188 11.58 7.17 5.61
N ARG A 189 11.07 8.15 6.36
CA ARG A 189 10.72 9.48 5.85
C ARG A 189 11.81 10.49 6.17
N ASP A 190 11.83 11.58 5.43
CA ASP A 190 12.65 12.76 5.70
C ASP A 190 11.85 14.04 5.45
N ASP A 191 12.39 15.17 5.87
CA ASP A 191 11.74 16.49 5.76
C ASP A 191 12.44 17.39 4.74
N ARG A 192 13.36 16.86 3.94
CA ARG A 192 14.08 17.62 2.93
C ARG A 192 13.17 18.05 1.77
N PRO A 193 13.45 19.19 1.11
CA PRO A 193 12.84 19.50 -0.17
C PRO A 193 13.13 18.38 -1.21
N CYS A 194 12.16 18.07 -2.06
CA CYS A 194 12.30 17.04 -3.09
C CYS A 194 11.50 17.40 -4.35
N ASP A 195 11.74 16.69 -5.45
CA ASP A 195 10.92 16.87 -6.65
C ASP A 195 9.57 16.19 -6.47
N LEU A 196 9.57 14.98 -5.95
CA LEU A 196 8.38 14.15 -5.81
C LEU A 196 8.22 13.62 -4.39
N LEU A 197 7.01 13.70 -3.88
CA LEU A 197 6.59 13.06 -2.64
C LEU A 197 5.69 11.87 -2.97
N PHE A 198 6.20 10.67 -2.73
CA PHE A 198 5.53 9.41 -3.02
C PHE A 198 4.77 8.94 -1.78
N GLN A 199 3.44 8.95 -1.86
CA GLN A 199 2.60 8.41 -0.80
C GLN A 199 2.38 6.92 -0.99
N CYS A 200 2.77 6.11 -0.01
CA CYS A 200 2.40 4.70 0.10
C CYS A 200 0.97 4.58 0.66
N SER A 201 0.19 3.68 0.09
CA SER A 201 -1.24 3.52 0.43
C SER A 201 -1.46 2.58 1.62
N ASP A 202 -0.76 2.79 2.72
CA ASP A 202 -0.75 1.88 3.88
C ASP A 202 -2.11 1.76 4.59
N LEU A 203 -3.01 2.74 4.49
CA LEU A 203 -4.40 2.58 4.93
C LEU A 203 -5.17 1.58 4.05
N THR A 204 -4.88 1.54 2.77
CA THR A 204 -5.50 0.54 1.87
C THR A 204 -4.90 -0.84 2.10
N TRP A 205 -3.57 -0.95 2.31
CA TRP A 205 -2.96 -2.22 2.72
C TRP A 205 -3.63 -2.76 4.00
N LEU A 206 -3.89 -1.88 4.96
CA LEU A 206 -4.55 -2.23 6.21
C LEU A 206 -6.00 -2.68 5.98
N ALA A 207 -6.74 -1.99 5.10
CA ALA A 207 -8.13 -2.30 4.79
C ALA A 207 -8.31 -3.70 4.23
N TYR A 208 -7.38 -4.14 3.38
CA TYR A 208 -7.41 -5.44 2.73
C TYR A 208 -6.62 -6.52 3.48
N ASN A 209 -5.93 -6.17 4.55
CA ASN A 209 -5.19 -7.14 5.35
C ASN A 209 -6.14 -8.16 6.00
N SER A 210 -6.06 -9.40 5.56
CA SER A 210 -6.92 -10.50 6.04
C SER A 210 -6.30 -11.32 7.17
N TRP A 211 -5.17 -10.86 7.75
CA TRP A 211 -4.56 -11.57 8.87
C TRP A 211 -5.47 -11.58 10.12
N PRO A 212 -5.60 -12.66 10.86
CA PRO A 212 -4.97 -13.97 10.67
C PRO A 212 -5.74 -14.90 9.73
N THR A 213 -6.94 -14.53 9.29
CA THR A 213 -7.76 -15.24 8.31
C THR A 213 -8.54 -14.22 7.47
N ASN A 214 -9.15 -14.65 6.38
CA ASN A 214 -9.94 -13.80 5.48
C ASN A 214 -11.14 -13.08 6.14
N GLU A 215 -11.44 -13.39 7.40
CA GLU A 215 -12.54 -12.79 8.15
C GLU A 215 -12.23 -11.45 8.82
N TYR A 216 -10.98 -10.96 8.73
CA TYR A 216 -10.52 -9.83 9.55
C TYR A 216 -10.04 -8.62 8.76
N SER A 217 -10.43 -8.51 7.51
CA SER A 217 -10.28 -7.28 6.72
C SER A 217 -11.41 -6.29 7.01
N LEU A 218 -11.27 -5.06 6.49
CA LEU A 218 -12.30 -4.03 6.57
C LEU A 218 -13.62 -4.43 5.87
N TYR A 219 -13.59 -5.47 5.04
CA TYR A 219 -14.72 -5.97 4.25
C TYR A 219 -15.54 -7.05 4.94
N HIS A 220 -15.15 -7.45 6.13
CA HIS A 220 -15.88 -8.44 6.92
C HIS A 220 -16.83 -7.76 7.90
N ASN A 221 -18.03 -8.30 8.09
CA ASN A 221 -18.95 -7.87 9.13
C ASN A 221 -19.55 -9.07 9.91
N ASP A 222 -20.04 -8.79 11.13
CA ASP A 222 -20.55 -9.83 12.03
C ASP A 222 -21.83 -10.51 11.55
N LYS A 223 -22.67 -9.81 10.77
CA LYS A 223 -23.99 -10.30 10.39
C LYS A 223 -23.97 -11.24 9.18
N ASN A 224 -23.05 -11.02 8.25
CA ASN A 224 -23.08 -11.66 6.92
C ASN A 224 -21.87 -12.55 6.62
N GLY A 225 -20.90 -12.65 7.54
CA GLY A 225 -19.64 -13.33 7.29
C GLY A 225 -18.83 -12.72 6.15
N TYR A 226 -17.69 -13.32 5.82
CA TYR A 226 -16.94 -12.95 4.63
C TYR A 226 -17.75 -13.36 3.38
N THR A 227 -18.31 -12.36 2.73
CA THR A 227 -18.89 -12.56 1.40
C THR A 227 -17.80 -12.30 0.37
N GLY A 228 -16.94 -13.27 0.14
CA GLY A 228 -16.05 -13.26 -1.02
C GLY A 228 -16.84 -13.01 -2.31
N TYR A 229 -16.19 -12.56 -3.36
CA TYR A 229 -16.79 -12.17 -4.64
C TYR A 229 -17.83 -13.16 -5.21
N LYS A 230 -17.82 -14.41 -4.78
CA LYS A 230 -18.73 -15.46 -5.25
C LYS A 230 -20.09 -15.55 -4.54
N LYS A 231 -20.29 -14.89 -3.38
CA LYS A 231 -21.58 -14.86 -2.66
C LYS A 231 -21.92 -13.45 -2.20
N ARG A 232 -22.03 -12.52 -3.13
CA ARG A 232 -22.49 -11.15 -2.85
C ARG A 232 -23.99 -11.15 -2.47
N LYS A 233 -24.30 -11.48 -1.24
CA LYS A 233 -25.53 -11.01 -0.62
C LYS A 233 -25.22 -9.71 0.10
N LYS A 234 -25.56 -8.58 -0.54
CA LYS A 234 -25.53 -7.20 0.00
C LYS A 234 -24.29 -6.83 0.80
N TRP A 235 -23.44 -6.01 0.23
CA TRP A 235 -22.48 -5.23 1.00
C TRP A 235 -23.22 -4.51 2.11
N SER A 236 -22.85 -4.74 3.38
CA SER A 236 -23.33 -3.85 4.43
C SER A 236 -22.71 -2.49 4.16
N THR A 237 -23.59 -1.52 3.92
CA THR A 237 -23.21 -0.12 3.76
C THR A 237 -23.38 0.63 5.07
N ASP A 238 -23.75 -0.08 6.13
CA ASP A 238 -23.94 0.50 7.45
C ASP A 238 -22.59 0.62 8.16
N ALA A 239 -22.19 1.83 8.48
CA ALA A 239 -20.96 2.14 9.19
C ALA A 239 -20.90 1.42 10.57
N ALA A 240 -22.04 1.15 11.19
CA ALA A 240 -22.14 0.46 12.46
C ALA A 240 -21.80 -1.04 12.35
N ASP A 241 -21.98 -1.63 11.17
CA ASP A 241 -21.80 -3.07 10.91
C ASP A 241 -20.42 -3.41 10.34
N THR A 242 -19.55 -2.44 10.03
CA THR A 242 -18.21 -2.71 9.49
C THR A 242 -17.23 -3.08 10.59
N GLY A 243 -16.36 -4.04 10.30
CA GLY A 243 -15.24 -4.37 11.17
C GLY A 243 -14.26 -3.21 11.32
N TRP A 244 -13.55 -3.19 12.43
CA TRP A 244 -12.43 -2.30 12.66
C TRP A 244 -11.13 -3.04 12.37
N VAL A 245 -10.14 -2.34 11.84
CA VAL A 245 -8.82 -2.89 11.52
C VAL A 245 -7.73 -2.04 12.13
N GLY A 246 -6.65 -2.69 12.56
CA GLY A 246 -5.51 -2.04 13.19
C GLY A 246 -4.19 -2.45 12.59
N PHE A 247 -3.18 -1.58 12.66
CA PHE A 247 -1.82 -1.83 12.18
C PHE A 247 -1.03 -2.82 13.05
N ASP A 248 -1.43 -3.01 14.32
CA ASP A 248 -0.70 -3.87 15.25
C ASP A 248 -0.96 -5.36 14.99
N ARG A 249 -0.60 -5.81 13.79
CA ARG A 249 -0.68 -7.20 13.33
C ARG A 249 0.12 -7.41 12.05
N PRO A 250 0.60 -8.62 11.77
CA PRO A 250 1.26 -8.94 10.52
C PRO A 250 0.38 -8.65 9.30
N TYR A 251 0.99 -8.32 8.17
CA TYR A 251 0.29 -8.38 6.89
C TYR A 251 0.19 -9.82 6.41
N SER A 252 -0.98 -10.17 5.90
CA SER A 252 -1.23 -11.45 5.28
C SER A 252 -0.51 -11.58 3.95
N GLN A 253 -0.59 -12.78 3.37
CA GLN A 253 -0.10 -13.06 2.02
C GLN A 253 -0.83 -12.28 0.93
N PHE A 254 -1.98 -11.75 1.22
CA PHE A 254 -2.92 -11.25 0.25
C PHE A 254 -2.93 -9.76 0.15
N CYS A 255 -2.99 -9.37 -1.07
CA CYS A 255 -3.53 -8.10 -1.49
C CYS A 255 -5.03 -8.23 -1.81
N GLN A 256 -5.58 -7.16 -2.33
CA GLN A 256 -6.98 -6.91 -2.64
C GLN A 256 -7.69 -8.03 -3.42
N ASP A 257 -7.00 -8.72 -4.31
CA ASP A 257 -7.60 -9.73 -5.19
C ASP A 257 -7.16 -11.14 -4.80
N HIS A 258 -8.12 -11.97 -4.38
CA HIS A 258 -7.90 -13.38 -4.12
C HIS A 258 -7.40 -14.18 -5.35
N LEU A 259 -7.46 -13.59 -6.55
CA LEU A 259 -6.92 -14.18 -7.77
C LEU A 259 -5.40 -13.96 -7.89
N VAL A 260 -4.86 -12.94 -7.24
CA VAL A 260 -3.43 -12.62 -7.28
C VAL A 260 -2.75 -13.22 -6.06
N LYS A 261 -2.42 -14.49 -6.14
CA LYS A 261 -1.68 -15.20 -5.08
C LYS A 261 -0.19 -15.03 -5.32
N ASN A 262 0.43 -14.07 -4.65
CA ASN A 262 1.88 -13.94 -4.65
C ASN A 262 2.47 -14.22 -3.26
N PRO A 263 2.80 -15.49 -2.93
CA PRO A 263 3.35 -15.85 -1.63
C PRO A 263 4.69 -15.18 -1.35
N LYS A 264 5.39 -14.70 -2.39
CA LYS A 264 6.67 -14.02 -2.26
C LYS A 264 6.55 -12.55 -1.85
N SER A 265 5.32 -12.04 -1.65
CA SER A 265 5.06 -10.70 -1.12
C SER A 265 4.51 -10.71 0.31
N VAL A 266 4.44 -11.87 0.96
CA VAL A 266 3.87 -11.99 2.31
C VAL A 266 4.56 -11.06 3.31
N GLY A 267 3.77 -10.22 3.99
CA GLY A 267 4.26 -9.27 4.99
C GLY A 267 4.50 -7.84 4.46
N THR A 268 4.32 -7.57 3.15
CA THR A 268 4.58 -6.25 2.56
C THR A 268 3.32 -5.41 2.31
N GLY A 269 2.16 -5.82 2.82
CA GLY A 269 0.92 -5.21 2.39
C GLY A 269 0.74 -5.34 0.88
N GLU A 270 0.36 -4.27 0.21
CA GLU A 270 0.21 -4.23 -1.25
C GLU A 270 1.39 -3.57 -1.99
N PHE A 271 2.43 -3.14 -1.27
CA PHE A 271 3.54 -2.37 -1.84
C PHE A 271 4.22 -3.06 -3.01
N LEU A 272 4.67 -4.31 -2.85
CA LEU A 272 5.35 -5.05 -3.94
C LEU A 272 4.45 -5.32 -5.14
N LEU A 273 3.14 -5.27 -4.95
CA LEU A 273 2.17 -5.59 -5.98
C LEU A 273 1.82 -4.38 -6.85
N TRP A 274 1.55 -3.23 -6.20
CA TRP A 274 0.98 -2.08 -6.88
C TRP A 274 1.90 -0.84 -6.92
N GLU A 275 2.82 -0.69 -5.96
CA GLU A 275 3.55 0.56 -5.76
C GLU A 275 5.03 0.44 -6.13
N PHE A 276 5.66 -0.69 -5.82
CA PHE A 276 7.08 -0.92 -6.10
C PHE A 276 7.46 -0.70 -7.58
N PRO A 277 6.68 -1.15 -8.58
CA PRO A 277 7.03 -0.94 -9.98
C PRO A 277 7.20 0.54 -10.35
N LEU A 278 6.34 1.43 -9.82
CA LEU A 278 6.45 2.86 -10.06
C LEU A 278 7.59 3.49 -9.25
N SER A 279 7.76 3.11 -7.99
CA SER A 279 8.87 3.57 -7.15
C SER A 279 10.22 3.21 -7.79
N TYR A 280 10.37 1.97 -8.26
CA TYR A 280 11.53 1.50 -9.01
C TYR A 280 11.79 2.36 -10.26
N TRP A 281 10.76 2.63 -11.06
CA TRP A 281 10.87 3.41 -12.30
C TRP A 281 11.24 4.88 -12.01
N ILE A 282 10.62 5.51 -11.01
CA ILE A 282 10.94 6.91 -10.62
C ILE A 282 12.41 7.02 -10.23
N GLU A 283 12.91 6.10 -9.40
CA GLU A 283 14.31 6.08 -9.00
C GLU A 283 15.26 5.75 -10.17
N GLN A 284 14.85 4.87 -11.09
CA GLN A 284 15.57 4.59 -12.33
C GLN A 284 15.74 5.84 -13.20
N GLN A 285 14.70 6.66 -13.30
CA GLN A 285 14.77 7.92 -14.03
C GLN A 285 15.59 8.98 -13.27
N GLY A 286 15.94 8.73 -12.02
CA GLY A 286 16.75 9.62 -11.20
C GLY A 286 16.02 10.87 -10.72
N TYR A 287 14.70 10.81 -10.54
CA TYR A 287 13.96 11.85 -9.85
C TYR A 287 14.35 11.89 -8.39
N ASP A 288 14.36 13.08 -7.81
CA ASP A 288 14.53 13.26 -6.38
C ASP A 288 13.20 12.99 -5.69
N VAL A 289 13.05 11.79 -5.13
CA VAL A 289 11.82 11.33 -4.49
C VAL A 289 12.02 11.10 -3.00
N SER A 290 11.03 11.53 -2.20
CA SER A 290 10.88 11.19 -0.79
C SER A 290 9.60 10.38 -0.59
N TYR A 291 9.58 9.48 0.39
CA TYR A 291 8.49 8.55 0.64
C TYR A 291 7.80 8.87 1.96
N ILE A 292 6.47 8.80 1.96
CA ILE A 292 5.61 8.98 3.14
C ILE A 292 4.50 7.93 3.18
N SER A 293 3.90 7.74 4.34
CA SER A 293 2.69 6.94 4.54
C SER A 293 1.41 7.80 4.42
N ASN A 294 0.25 7.17 4.31
CA ASN A 294 -1.03 7.87 4.49
C ASN A 294 -1.13 8.51 5.89
N VAL A 295 -0.55 7.87 6.92
CA VAL A 295 -0.52 8.42 8.27
C VAL A 295 0.29 9.73 8.32
N ASP A 296 1.41 9.81 7.61
CA ASP A 296 2.19 11.05 7.51
C ASP A 296 1.39 12.15 6.80
N THR A 297 0.70 11.82 5.71
CA THR A 297 -0.18 12.77 5.02
C THR A 297 -1.31 13.27 5.92
N HIS A 298 -1.82 12.40 6.81
CA HIS A 298 -2.83 12.78 7.80
C HIS A 298 -2.27 13.74 8.85
N THR A 299 -1.04 13.53 9.32
CA THR A 299 -0.50 14.24 10.48
C THR A 299 0.33 15.48 10.13
N ASP A 300 0.90 15.56 8.93
CA ASP A 300 1.83 16.61 8.51
C ASP A 300 1.45 17.26 7.18
N GLY A 301 0.32 17.99 7.17
CA GLY A 301 -0.11 18.77 6.00
C GLY A 301 0.91 19.81 5.53
N PRO A 302 1.53 20.62 6.42
CA PRO A 302 2.56 21.58 6.04
C PRO A 302 3.77 20.93 5.34
N GLY A 303 4.18 19.74 5.77
CA GLY A 303 5.31 18.99 5.19
C GLY A 303 5.08 18.56 3.73
N LEU A 304 3.84 18.48 3.25
CA LEU A 304 3.56 18.16 1.85
C LEU A 304 4.06 19.25 0.89
N LYS A 305 4.17 20.49 1.36
CA LYS A 305 4.58 21.65 0.55
C LYS A 305 6.08 21.68 0.22
N ARG A 306 6.87 20.75 0.79
CA ARG A 306 8.31 20.64 0.49
C ARG A 306 8.60 20.03 -0.90
N ALA A 307 7.59 19.43 -1.53
CA ALA A 307 7.72 18.78 -2.82
C ALA A 307 7.12 19.64 -3.96
N LYS A 308 7.65 19.50 -5.16
CA LYS A 308 7.07 20.07 -6.39
C LYS A 308 5.85 19.28 -6.85
N GLY A 309 5.81 17.98 -6.57
CA GLY A 309 4.72 17.09 -6.91
C GLY A 309 4.45 16.05 -5.81
N PHE A 310 3.17 15.77 -5.59
CA PHE A 310 2.66 14.70 -4.72
C PHE A 310 2.07 13.60 -5.60
N ILE A 311 2.42 12.34 -5.29
CA ILE A 311 1.97 11.19 -6.07
C ILE A 311 1.25 10.21 -5.16
N SER A 312 -0.03 9.95 -5.45
CA SER A 312 -0.84 8.87 -4.90
C SER A 312 -0.77 7.67 -5.85
N VAL A 313 -0.41 6.48 -5.35
CA VAL A 313 0.03 5.35 -6.18
C VAL A 313 -0.73 4.07 -5.87
N GLY A 314 -0.85 3.19 -6.85
CA GLY A 314 -1.29 1.80 -6.70
C GLY A 314 -2.79 1.66 -6.49
N HIS A 315 -3.19 1.44 -5.26
CA HIS A 315 -4.59 1.37 -4.85
C HIS A 315 -4.79 2.19 -3.56
N ASP A 316 -4.97 3.49 -3.71
CA ASP A 316 -5.03 4.44 -2.60
C ASP A 316 -6.49 4.83 -2.30
N GLU A 317 -7.29 3.81 -1.89
CA GLU A 317 -8.75 3.90 -1.77
C GLU A 317 -9.21 4.61 -0.49
N TYR A 318 -8.49 4.37 0.63
CA TYR A 318 -8.94 4.83 1.96
C TYR A 318 -8.18 6.05 2.42
N TRP A 319 -8.92 7.15 2.63
CA TRP A 319 -8.38 8.43 3.05
C TRP A 319 -9.07 8.93 4.31
N THR A 320 -8.36 9.71 5.11
CA THR A 320 -8.99 10.49 6.19
C THR A 320 -9.45 11.84 5.64
N ARG A 321 -10.31 12.53 6.40
CA ARG A 321 -10.71 13.89 6.06
C ARG A 321 -9.52 14.83 6.08
N GLU A 322 -8.63 14.67 7.06
CA GLU A 322 -7.40 15.43 7.24
C GLU A 322 -6.45 15.26 6.05
N MET A 323 -6.28 14.03 5.52
CA MET A 323 -5.49 13.81 4.31
C MET A 323 -6.06 14.60 3.13
N TYR A 324 -7.36 14.55 2.93
CA TYR A 324 -8.03 15.30 1.85
C TYR A 324 -7.76 16.81 1.98
N ASP A 325 -7.96 17.36 3.18
CA ASP A 325 -7.77 18.78 3.45
C ASP A 325 -6.29 19.20 3.30
N ASN A 326 -5.35 18.37 3.79
CA ASN A 326 -3.91 18.60 3.69
C ASN A 326 -3.41 18.60 2.23
N VAL A 327 -3.84 17.62 1.43
CA VAL A 327 -3.46 17.53 0.01
C VAL A 327 -4.13 18.63 -0.81
N SER A 328 -5.38 19.01 -0.47
CA SER A 328 -6.03 20.18 -1.08
C SER A 328 -5.24 21.46 -0.81
N ALA A 329 -4.83 21.68 0.43
CA ALA A 329 -4.03 22.84 0.83
C ALA A 329 -2.63 22.85 0.18
N ALA A 330 -2.04 21.68 -0.05
CA ALA A 330 -0.78 21.56 -0.78
C ALA A 330 -0.95 21.93 -2.26
N ARG A 331 -2.01 21.43 -2.92
CA ARG A 331 -2.39 21.82 -4.29
C ARG A 331 -2.57 23.32 -4.42
N ASP A 332 -3.36 23.91 -3.52
CA ASP A 332 -3.68 25.34 -3.54
C ASP A 332 -2.44 26.21 -3.28
N ALA A 333 -1.41 25.63 -2.65
CA ALA A 333 -0.08 26.23 -2.49
C ALA A 333 0.86 26.00 -3.68
N GLY A 334 0.41 25.33 -4.76
CA GLY A 334 1.17 25.11 -5.99
C GLY A 334 1.86 23.75 -6.13
N VAL A 335 1.62 22.79 -5.24
CA VAL A 335 2.11 21.42 -5.40
C VAL A 335 1.30 20.71 -6.48
N ASN A 336 1.98 20.15 -7.47
CA ASN A 336 1.32 19.35 -8.51
C ASN A 336 0.84 18.03 -7.95
N LEU A 337 -0.35 17.57 -8.33
CA LEU A 337 -0.90 16.30 -7.87
C LEU A 337 -0.95 15.29 -9.01
N ALA A 338 -0.54 14.05 -8.75
CA ALA A 338 -0.68 12.93 -9.66
C ALA A 338 -1.33 11.74 -8.94
N PHE A 339 -2.49 11.32 -9.44
CA PHE A 339 -3.19 10.14 -8.94
C PHE A 339 -3.00 8.98 -9.93
N LEU A 340 -2.00 8.15 -9.67
CA LEU A 340 -1.64 6.97 -10.45
C LEU A 340 -2.16 5.70 -9.73
N SER A 341 -3.44 5.73 -9.39
CA SER A 341 -4.05 4.80 -8.44
C SER A 341 -5.47 4.45 -8.85
N GLY A 342 -5.88 3.23 -8.52
CA GLY A 342 -7.27 2.80 -8.61
C GLY A 342 -8.09 3.19 -7.39
N ASN A 343 -9.39 3.46 -7.57
CA ASN A 343 -10.33 3.86 -6.51
C ASN A 343 -9.85 5.02 -5.61
N SER A 344 -8.94 5.85 -6.10
CA SER A 344 -8.33 6.94 -5.31
C SER A 344 -9.38 7.78 -4.59
N VAL A 345 -9.08 8.14 -3.33
CA VAL A 345 -9.92 9.05 -2.52
C VAL A 345 -11.40 8.62 -2.52
N TRP A 346 -11.66 7.32 -2.28
CA TRP A 346 -13.03 6.80 -2.33
C TRP A 346 -13.64 6.60 -0.95
N GLY A 347 -12.98 5.83 -0.07
CA GLY A 347 -13.46 5.47 1.25
C GLY A 347 -12.97 6.44 2.33
N MET A 348 -13.87 7.05 3.09
CA MET A 348 -13.51 7.91 4.21
C MET A 348 -13.38 7.08 5.48
N VAL A 349 -12.25 7.22 6.17
CA VAL A 349 -11.93 6.53 7.42
C VAL A 349 -11.40 7.52 8.47
N PRO A 350 -11.69 7.36 9.77
CA PRO A 350 -10.96 8.02 10.84
C PRO A 350 -9.71 7.23 11.20
N LEU A 351 -8.70 7.88 11.75
CA LEU A 351 -7.58 7.26 12.42
C LEU A 351 -7.71 7.38 13.94
N LEU A 352 -7.82 6.26 14.61
CA LEU A 352 -8.10 6.14 16.02
C LEU A 352 -6.88 5.56 16.77
N PRO A 353 -6.79 5.80 18.09
CA PRO A 353 -5.74 5.16 18.89
C PRO A 353 -5.98 3.65 19.01
N SER A 354 -4.88 2.89 19.14
CA SER A 354 -4.90 1.48 19.52
C SER A 354 -5.40 1.28 20.96
N ALA A 355 -5.68 0.04 21.33
CA ALA A 355 -6.01 -0.30 22.72
C ALA A 355 -4.88 0.06 23.72
N LYS A 356 -3.64 0.19 23.25
CA LYS A 356 -2.49 0.67 24.04
C LYS A 356 -2.34 2.18 24.07
N GLY A 357 -3.25 2.93 23.46
CA GLY A 357 -3.23 4.40 23.41
C GLY A 357 -2.26 4.99 22.37
N GLN A 358 -1.68 4.19 21.48
CA GLN A 358 -0.88 4.72 20.37
C GLN A 358 -1.81 5.34 19.34
N PHE A 359 -1.56 6.60 18.97
CA PHE A 359 -2.36 7.33 18.00
C PHE A 359 -2.27 6.74 16.57
N HIS A 360 -3.30 6.94 15.78
CA HIS A 360 -3.36 6.64 14.35
C HIS A 360 -3.10 5.15 13.98
N ARG A 361 -3.56 4.22 14.84
CA ARG A 361 -3.30 2.79 14.67
C ARG A 361 -4.51 1.97 14.23
N VAL A 362 -5.71 2.51 14.34
CA VAL A 362 -6.97 1.79 14.08
C VAL A 362 -7.86 2.62 13.18
N MET A 363 -8.54 1.97 12.25
CA MET A 363 -9.54 2.61 11.40
C MET A 363 -10.78 1.75 11.19
N HIS A 364 -11.85 2.42 10.76
CA HIS A 364 -13.08 1.79 10.28
C HIS A 364 -13.70 2.62 9.15
N ARG A 365 -14.68 2.09 8.46
CA ARG A 365 -15.42 2.87 7.46
C ARG A 365 -16.28 3.92 8.13
N ALA A 366 -16.13 5.18 7.74
CA ALA A 366 -16.89 6.30 8.27
C ALA A 366 -17.70 7.05 7.21
N GLY A 367 -17.33 6.91 5.94
CA GLY A 367 -18.01 7.65 4.88
C GLY A 367 -17.41 7.37 3.50
N LYS A 368 -17.77 8.24 2.55
CA LYS A 368 -17.25 8.23 1.18
C LYS A 368 -17.01 9.66 0.70
N PHE A 369 -15.98 9.84 -0.11
CA PHE A 369 -15.68 11.12 -0.76
C PHE A 369 -16.52 11.34 -2.02
N LEU A 370 -17.83 11.53 -1.86
CA LEU A 370 -18.80 11.66 -2.94
C LEU A 370 -19.33 13.07 -3.15
N GLY A 371 -19.12 13.97 -2.19
CA GLY A 371 -19.83 15.24 -2.14
C GLY A 371 -21.32 15.08 -1.77
N GLU A 372 -21.90 16.12 -1.21
CA GLU A 372 -23.31 16.09 -0.76
C GLU A 372 -24.31 15.95 -1.90
N GLU A 373 -24.11 16.66 -3.00
CA GLU A 373 -25.05 16.65 -4.13
C GLU A 373 -25.13 15.29 -4.80
N LEU A 374 -23.99 14.66 -5.10
CA LEU A 374 -24.00 13.32 -5.67
C LEU A 374 -24.58 12.31 -4.69
N SER A 375 -24.27 12.42 -3.40
CA SER A 375 -24.83 11.55 -2.37
C SER A 375 -26.37 11.67 -2.32
N LYS A 376 -26.92 12.89 -2.37
CA LYS A 376 -28.37 13.15 -2.44
C LYS A 376 -28.98 12.58 -3.72
N MET A 377 -28.32 12.70 -4.85
CA MET A 377 -28.78 12.15 -6.12
C MET A 377 -28.82 10.61 -6.10
N LEU A 378 -27.76 9.99 -5.58
CA LEU A 378 -27.65 8.53 -5.50
C LEU A 378 -28.65 7.94 -4.48
N SER A 379 -28.96 8.64 -3.38
CA SER A 379 -29.93 8.16 -2.39
C SER A 379 -31.36 8.05 -2.94
N LYS A 380 -31.67 8.77 -4.01
CA LYS A 380 -32.97 8.68 -4.71
C LYS A 380 -33.07 7.51 -5.67
N ARG A 381 -31.96 6.81 -6.00
CA ARG A 381 -31.96 5.66 -6.90
C ARG A 381 -32.53 4.42 -6.20
N LYS A 382 -33.46 3.74 -6.86
CA LYS A 382 -34.00 2.45 -6.38
C LYS A 382 -32.86 1.43 -6.24
N GLY A 383 -32.67 0.91 -5.03
CA GLY A 383 -31.61 -0.05 -4.73
C GLY A 383 -30.28 0.56 -4.19
N TRP A 384 -30.17 1.87 -4.10
CA TRP A 384 -29.06 2.51 -3.42
C TRP A 384 -29.31 2.49 -1.91
N THR A 385 -28.47 1.77 -1.17
CA THR A 385 -28.61 1.57 0.28
C THR A 385 -27.42 2.11 1.07
N SER A 386 -26.64 3.06 0.50
CA SER A 386 -25.50 3.62 1.23
C SER A 386 -25.99 4.54 2.35
N THR A 387 -25.78 4.13 3.59
CA THR A 387 -26.01 4.93 4.80
C THR A 387 -24.77 5.71 5.24
N PHE A 388 -23.68 5.60 4.48
CA PHE A 388 -22.45 6.30 4.83
C PHE A 388 -22.57 7.80 4.60
N PRO A 389 -22.11 8.62 5.57
CA PRO A 389 -22.00 10.06 5.40
C PRO A 389 -21.20 10.41 4.15
N ALA A 390 -21.60 11.48 3.47
CA ALA A 390 -20.82 12.05 2.38
C ALA A 390 -19.71 12.94 2.95
N GLY A 391 -18.48 12.64 2.58
CA GLY A 391 -17.34 13.56 2.72
C GLY A 391 -17.30 14.56 1.57
N PRO A 392 -16.22 15.37 1.46
CA PRO A 392 -15.96 16.20 0.30
C PRO A 392 -15.97 15.38 -0.99
N ASP A 393 -16.15 16.04 -2.13
CA ASP A 393 -16.09 15.34 -3.42
C ASP A 393 -14.64 15.06 -3.82
N GLY A 394 -14.26 13.78 -3.85
CA GLY A 394 -12.93 13.36 -4.30
C GLY A 394 -12.59 13.83 -5.71
N ALA A 395 -13.58 14.02 -6.59
CA ALA A 395 -13.36 14.53 -7.94
C ALA A 395 -12.79 15.96 -7.95
N LEU A 396 -13.12 16.79 -6.96
CA LEU A 396 -12.59 18.17 -6.84
C LEU A 396 -11.08 18.16 -6.50
N LEU A 397 -10.60 17.12 -5.85
CA LEU A 397 -9.19 16.96 -5.55
C LEU A 397 -8.41 16.37 -6.74
N MET A 398 -8.97 15.33 -7.36
CA MET A 398 -8.31 14.55 -8.39
C MET A 398 -8.51 15.08 -9.82
N GLY A 399 -9.37 16.10 -10.04
CA GLY A 399 -9.77 16.54 -11.37
C GLY A 399 -10.75 15.59 -12.09
N GLY A 400 -11.08 14.46 -11.49
CA GLY A 400 -12.02 13.46 -12.01
C GLY A 400 -12.19 12.32 -11.03
N ALA A 401 -13.26 11.55 -11.16
CA ALA A 401 -13.45 10.35 -10.34
C ALA A 401 -14.07 9.23 -11.16
N HIS A 402 -13.62 7.99 -10.93
CA HIS A 402 -14.29 6.82 -11.48
C HIS A 402 -15.58 6.58 -10.69
N ARG A 403 -16.71 6.75 -11.35
CA ARG A 403 -18.03 6.53 -10.75
C ARG A 403 -18.70 5.40 -11.51
N ARG A 404 -18.94 4.26 -10.85
CA ARG A 404 -19.78 3.20 -11.43
C ARG A 404 -21.21 3.73 -11.56
N ASN A 405 -21.69 3.77 -12.79
CA ASN A 405 -23.10 4.06 -13.11
C ASN A 405 -24.01 2.92 -12.62
#